data_a64467f5f45854f536e0dc4d5f8e0a72
#
_entry.id   a64467f5f45854f536e0dc4d5f8e0a72
#
_cell.length_a   1.000
_cell.length_b   1.000
_cell.length_c   1.000
_cell.angle_alpha   90.00
_cell.angle_beta   90.00
_cell.angle_gamma   90.00
#
_symmetry.space_group_name_H-M   'P 1'
#
loop_
_entity.id
_entity.type
_entity.pdbx_description
1 polymer ?
#
loop_
_entity_poly.entity_id
_entity_poly.type
_entity_poly.pdbx_seq_one_letter_code
_entity_poly.pdbx_strand_id
1 'polypeptide(L)'
;MANIYRDRVLNQVTEADIDSTLRVAGWVENIRDHGGVSFIDLRDMYGVLQVVIRDPELLKGIKKEECISVSGIIEKRDEETYNPKIQSGTIELDAKEINVLGQVYTTLPFEVMTSKEVREDVRLKYRYLDLRNQKVKDNILFRSQVISFLRQKMTEMGFVEIQTPILCASSPEGARDYIVPSRKYKGKFYALPQAPQQYKQLLMVSGFDKYFQVAPCFRDEDARADRSPGEFYQLDFEMSFATQEDVFRVGEEVLSATFEKFAPEGFKVTKAPYPIISYKQAMLEFGSDKPDLRNPLRIIDVTDFFQKCTFKPFIGKTVRAIKVHAEMSKGFHEKLLKFATSIGMGGLGYLEVLEDKSYKGPIDKFIPDELKEEFRSLAGLEVGDTIFFMADKEDRAAYYAGMIRTELGEKLDLIEKDAYRFCYVNDFPMFEKDPETKQIGFTHNPFSMPQGGLEALNEKDPLEILAYQYDIVCNGVELSSGAVRNHDMQIMVKAFEIAGYDEEVLKSKFGALYNAFQFGAPPHAGMAPGIDRMIMLLTNEENIREVIAFPMSGTAQDLMCGAPNEVTEQQLREVHIKVRD
;
A
#
# COMPACT_ATOMS: atom_id res chain seq x y z
N MET A 1 -20.08 5.03 29.32
CA MET A 1 -20.42 6.04 30.36
C MET A 1 -21.85 6.46 30.12
N ALA A 2 -22.68 6.33 31.13
CA ALA A 2 -24.07 6.83 31.11
C ALA A 2 -24.08 8.37 31.02
N ASN A 3 -25.04 8.91 30.28
CA ASN A 3 -25.24 10.35 30.13
C ASN A 3 -26.73 10.63 29.81
N ILE A 4 -27.11 11.89 29.60
CA ILE A 4 -28.49 12.29 29.32
C ILE A 4 -29.08 11.66 28.04
N TYR A 5 -28.25 11.17 27.11
CA TYR A 5 -28.66 10.62 25.81
C TYR A 5 -28.74 9.09 25.84
N ARG A 6 -27.87 8.42 26.62
CA ARG A 6 -27.83 6.95 26.71
C ARG A 6 -27.18 6.46 28.00
N ASP A 7 -27.68 5.35 28.52
CA ASP A 7 -27.13 4.66 29.69
C ASP A 7 -25.96 3.74 29.27
N ARG A 8 -26.08 3.08 28.11
CA ARG A 8 -25.11 2.13 27.56
C ARG A 8 -24.98 2.26 26.04
N VAL A 9 -23.91 1.73 25.50
CA VAL A 9 -23.73 1.46 24.06
C VAL A 9 -24.41 0.13 23.71
N LEU A 10 -24.77 -0.05 22.43
CA LEU A 10 -25.67 -1.14 22.04
C LEU A 10 -25.09 -2.54 22.28
N ASN A 11 -23.78 -2.75 22.10
CA ASN A 11 -23.15 -4.04 22.37
C ASN A 11 -22.99 -4.38 23.86
N GLN A 12 -23.29 -3.45 24.77
CA GLN A 12 -23.30 -3.68 26.22
C GLN A 12 -24.69 -3.98 26.74
N VAL A 13 -25.73 -3.96 25.91
CA VAL A 13 -27.07 -4.40 26.25
C VAL A 13 -27.16 -5.91 26.02
N THR A 14 -27.46 -6.66 27.05
CA THR A 14 -27.42 -8.13 27.05
C THR A 14 -28.68 -8.72 27.69
N GLU A 15 -28.83 -10.04 27.68
CA GLU A 15 -29.92 -10.75 28.34
C GLU A 15 -29.99 -10.50 29.88
N ALA A 16 -28.88 -10.09 30.49
CA ALA A 16 -28.86 -9.70 31.89
C ALA A 16 -29.66 -8.40 32.17
N ASP A 17 -30.01 -7.66 31.15
CA ASP A 17 -30.77 -6.42 31.22
C ASP A 17 -32.27 -6.62 31.00
N ILE A 18 -32.75 -7.86 30.79
CA ILE A 18 -34.19 -8.16 30.63
C ILE A 18 -34.96 -7.62 31.83
N ASP A 19 -36.14 -7.06 31.57
CA ASP A 19 -37.01 -6.37 32.50
C ASP A 19 -36.47 -5.04 33.07
N SER A 20 -35.27 -4.60 32.67
CA SER A 20 -34.75 -3.29 33.05
C SER A 20 -35.17 -2.20 32.08
N THR A 21 -35.33 -0.98 32.60
CA THR A 21 -35.54 0.22 31.78
C THR A 21 -34.20 0.80 31.43
N LEU A 22 -33.92 0.91 30.13
CA LEU A 22 -32.68 1.50 29.60
C LEU A 22 -32.98 2.59 28.57
N ARG A 23 -32.06 3.54 28.52
CA ARG A 23 -31.96 4.52 27.42
C ARG A 23 -30.78 4.19 26.54
N VAL A 24 -31.04 4.09 25.23
CA VAL A 24 -30.02 3.86 24.17
C VAL A 24 -30.12 4.94 23.11
N ALA A 25 -29.03 5.17 22.37
CA ALA A 25 -29.03 6.15 21.28
C ALA A 25 -28.24 5.64 20.10
N GLY A 26 -28.69 6.00 18.90
CA GLY A 26 -28.03 5.60 17.64
C GLY A 26 -28.77 6.18 16.44
N TRP A 27 -28.46 5.62 15.28
CA TRP A 27 -29.09 5.96 14.00
C TRP A 27 -30.11 4.91 13.61
N VAL A 28 -31.22 5.34 13.03
CA VAL A 28 -32.27 4.48 12.48
C VAL A 28 -31.77 3.83 11.20
N GLU A 29 -31.29 2.59 11.27
CA GLU A 29 -30.79 1.87 10.11
C GLU A 29 -31.92 1.39 9.21
N ASN A 30 -32.97 0.82 9.80
CA ASN A 30 -34.11 0.29 9.10
C ASN A 30 -35.41 0.47 9.90
N ILE A 31 -36.54 0.57 9.19
CA ILE A 31 -37.87 0.62 9.76
C ILE A 31 -38.71 -0.44 9.05
N ARG A 32 -39.38 -1.29 9.83
CA ARG A 32 -40.29 -2.33 9.32
C ARG A 32 -41.64 -2.17 10.01
N ASP A 33 -42.74 -2.20 9.26
CA ASP A 33 -44.11 -2.18 9.77
C ASP A 33 -44.78 -3.53 9.51
N HIS A 34 -45.32 -4.13 10.53
CA HIS A 34 -45.99 -5.43 10.49
C HIS A 34 -47.47 -5.33 10.96
N GLY A 35 -48.16 -4.27 10.56
CA GLY A 35 -49.62 -4.18 10.76
C GLY A 35 -50.06 -4.01 12.21
N GLY A 36 -49.46 -3.05 12.90
CA GLY A 36 -49.82 -2.70 14.30
C GLY A 36 -48.63 -2.72 15.28
N VAL A 37 -47.54 -3.33 14.88
CA VAL A 37 -46.25 -3.27 15.57
C VAL A 37 -45.16 -2.92 14.58
N SER A 38 -44.40 -1.90 14.88
CA SER A 38 -43.26 -1.49 14.04
C SER A 38 -41.95 -1.80 14.72
N PHE A 39 -40.89 -1.98 13.89
CA PHE A 39 -39.56 -2.30 14.37
C PHE A 39 -38.56 -1.32 13.80
N ILE A 40 -37.66 -0.82 14.64
CA ILE A 40 -36.49 -0.07 14.22
C ILE A 40 -35.23 -0.90 14.50
N ASP A 41 -34.36 -1.05 13.53
CA ASP A 41 -32.98 -1.47 13.76
C ASP A 41 -32.19 -0.21 14.12
N LEU A 42 -31.88 -0.05 15.41
CA LEU A 42 -31.07 1.08 15.91
C LEU A 42 -29.62 0.69 15.91
N ARG A 43 -28.78 1.48 15.23
CA ARG A 43 -27.35 1.23 15.06
C ARG A 43 -26.52 2.30 15.76
N ASP A 44 -25.49 1.90 16.52
CA ASP A 44 -24.41 2.77 16.96
C ASP A 44 -23.05 2.32 16.40
N MET A 45 -21.94 2.81 16.94
CA MET A 45 -20.59 2.38 16.55
C MET A 45 -20.33 0.90 16.88
N TYR A 46 -21.01 0.34 17.86
CA TYR A 46 -20.67 -0.93 18.50
C TYR A 46 -21.61 -2.07 18.12
N GLY A 47 -22.78 -1.76 17.58
CA GLY A 47 -23.73 -2.80 17.19
C GLY A 47 -25.10 -2.28 16.78
N VAL A 48 -26.03 -3.23 16.67
CA VAL A 48 -27.44 -2.97 16.33
C VAL A 48 -28.30 -3.58 17.39
N LEU A 49 -29.37 -2.86 17.82
CA LEU A 49 -30.41 -3.34 18.71
C LEU A 49 -31.76 -3.15 18.03
N GLN A 50 -32.61 -4.19 18.04
CA GLN A 50 -33.99 -4.05 17.60
C GLN A 50 -34.81 -3.29 18.66
N VAL A 51 -35.52 -2.27 18.19
CA VAL A 51 -36.49 -1.50 19.00
C VAL A 51 -37.88 -1.85 18.51
N VAL A 52 -38.75 -2.28 19.41
CA VAL A 52 -40.15 -2.56 19.13
C VAL A 52 -40.99 -1.34 19.46
N ILE A 53 -41.88 -0.97 18.58
CA ILE A 53 -42.76 0.19 18.71
C ILE A 53 -44.21 -0.32 18.63
N ARG A 54 -44.85 -0.36 19.79
CA ARG A 54 -46.26 -0.78 19.92
C ARG A 54 -47.22 0.40 19.84
N ASP A 55 -46.75 1.62 20.13
CA ASP A 55 -47.50 2.85 19.95
C ASP A 55 -47.08 3.54 18.65
N PRO A 56 -47.95 3.58 17.62
CA PRO A 56 -47.64 4.20 16.35
C PRO A 56 -47.28 5.69 16.42
N GLU A 57 -47.73 6.40 17.47
CA GLU A 57 -47.41 7.83 17.63
C GLU A 57 -45.91 8.06 17.88
N LEU A 58 -45.20 7.08 18.48
CA LEU A 58 -43.77 7.14 18.71
C LEU A 58 -42.93 7.07 17.39
N LEU A 59 -43.51 6.48 16.35
CA LEU A 59 -42.84 6.36 15.05
C LEU A 59 -43.12 7.56 14.13
N LYS A 60 -44.08 8.39 14.49
CA LYS A 60 -44.54 9.44 13.60
C LYS A 60 -43.46 10.44 13.23
N GLY A 61 -43.18 10.53 11.93
CA GLY A 61 -42.15 11.44 11.37
C GLY A 61 -40.73 10.96 11.47
N ILE A 62 -40.46 9.80 12.06
CA ILE A 62 -39.10 9.21 12.10
C ILE A 62 -38.73 8.63 10.75
N LYS A 63 -37.50 8.94 10.30
CA LYS A 63 -36.94 8.50 9.00
C LYS A 63 -35.65 7.70 9.20
N LYS A 64 -35.30 6.95 8.18
CA LYS A 64 -33.98 6.29 8.11
C LYS A 64 -32.85 7.30 8.28
N GLU A 65 -31.80 6.87 8.97
CA GLU A 65 -30.58 7.61 9.28
C GLU A 65 -30.79 8.83 10.20
N GLU A 66 -31.99 9.02 10.77
CA GLU A 66 -32.16 9.96 11.88
C GLU A 66 -31.44 9.44 13.12
N CYS A 67 -30.84 10.36 13.86
CA CYS A 67 -30.23 10.06 15.16
C CYS A 67 -31.28 10.18 16.24
N ILE A 68 -31.54 9.11 16.97
CA ILE A 68 -32.58 9.06 18.02
C ILE A 68 -32.02 8.54 19.34
N SER A 69 -32.68 8.94 20.43
CA SER A 69 -32.53 8.35 21.75
C SER A 69 -33.85 7.67 22.12
N VAL A 70 -33.79 6.42 22.55
CA VAL A 70 -34.96 5.60 22.89
C VAL A 70 -34.85 5.14 24.33
N SER A 71 -35.90 5.38 25.12
CA SER A 71 -36.06 4.79 26.44
C SER A 71 -37.14 3.72 26.40
N GLY A 72 -36.87 2.59 27.03
CA GLY A 72 -37.81 1.48 27.02
C GLY A 72 -37.36 0.32 27.90
N ILE A 73 -38.12 -0.77 27.86
CA ILE A 73 -37.86 -1.98 28.63
C ILE A 73 -37.19 -3.00 27.73
N ILE A 74 -36.10 -3.62 28.19
CA ILE A 74 -35.48 -4.73 27.51
C ILE A 74 -36.32 -5.98 27.67
N GLU A 75 -36.73 -6.57 26.56
CA GLU A 75 -37.51 -7.80 26.50
C GLU A 75 -36.73 -8.91 25.81
N LYS A 76 -37.04 -10.17 26.18
CA LYS A 76 -36.55 -11.34 25.44
C LYS A 76 -37.42 -11.51 24.20
N ARG A 77 -36.78 -11.74 23.06
CA ARG A 77 -37.48 -12.04 21.81
C ARG A 77 -38.02 -13.48 21.83
N ASP A 78 -39.08 -13.73 21.06
CA ASP A 78 -39.55 -15.09 20.81
C ASP A 78 -38.45 -15.88 20.07
N GLU A 79 -38.24 -17.14 20.44
CA GLU A 79 -37.14 -17.98 19.87
C GLU A 79 -37.21 -18.08 18.35
N GLU A 80 -38.41 -18.08 17.77
CA GLU A 80 -38.63 -18.11 16.31
C GLU A 80 -38.19 -16.81 15.62
N THR A 81 -37.99 -15.71 16.38
CA THR A 81 -37.59 -14.39 15.85
C THR A 81 -36.13 -14.03 16.18
N TYR A 82 -35.36 -14.95 16.75
CA TYR A 82 -33.93 -14.73 17.02
C TYR A 82 -33.17 -14.38 15.77
N ASN A 83 -32.32 -13.36 15.86
CA ASN A 83 -31.48 -12.94 14.77
C ASN A 83 -29.98 -13.23 15.06
N PRO A 84 -29.43 -14.34 14.56
CA PRO A 84 -28.02 -14.70 14.82
C PRO A 84 -27.00 -13.77 14.16
N LYS A 85 -27.44 -12.83 13.31
CA LYS A 85 -26.55 -11.90 12.61
C LYS A 85 -26.13 -10.70 13.46
N ILE A 86 -26.83 -10.44 14.57
CA ILE A 86 -26.53 -9.34 15.49
C ILE A 86 -26.32 -9.87 16.91
N GLN A 87 -25.41 -9.24 17.64
CA GLN A 87 -25.04 -9.67 18.99
C GLN A 87 -26.25 -9.63 19.97
N SER A 88 -27.12 -8.65 19.81
CA SER A 88 -28.35 -8.48 20.61
C SER A 88 -29.55 -9.29 20.08
N GLY A 89 -29.31 -10.29 19.20
CA GLY A 89 -30.36 -10.96 18.44
C GLY A 89 -31.40 -11.75 19.24
N THR A 90 -31.18 -11.99 20.52
CA THR A 90 -32.11 -12.67 21.45
C THR A 90 -32.96 -11.69 22.28
N ILE A 91 -32.64 -10.40 22.23
CA ILE A 91 -33.31 -9.34 23.00
C ILE A 91 -33.77 -8.20 22.09
N GLU A 92 -34.71 -7.42 22.59
CA GLU A 92 -35.21 -6.20 21.97
C GLU A 92 -35.57 -5.15 23.01
N LEU A 93 -35.71 -3.88 22.60
CA LEU A 93 -36.14 -2.80 23.46
C LEU A 93 -37.58 -2.40 23.10
N ASP A 94 -38.53 -2.61 24.01
CA ASP A 94 -39.89 -2.12 23.88
C ASP A 94 -39.95 -0.61 24.21
N ALA A 95 -40.08 0.21 23.17
CA ALA A 95 -39.96 1.65 23.26
C ALA A 95 -41.10 2.27 24.04
N LYS A 96 -40.79 3.13 25.02
CA LYS A 96 -41.73 3.94 25.78
C LYS A 96 -41.61 5.43 25.46
N GLU A 97 -40.45 5.87 25.04
CA GLU A 97 -40.17 7.24 24.65
C GLU A 97 -39.12 7.26 23.54
N ILE A 98 -39.31 8.08 22.52
CA ILE A 98 -38.34 8.32 21.45
C ILE A 98 -38.11 9.82 21.32
N ASN A 99 -36.85 10.22 21.40
CA ASN A 99 -36.41 11.59 21.19
C ASN A 99 -35.52 11.69 19.93
N VAL A 100 -35.95 12.47 18.97
CA VAL A 100 -35.12 12.74 17.78
C VAL A 100 -34.04 13.75 18.16
N LEU A 101 -32.76 13.30 18.08
CA LEU A 101 -31.58 14.11 18.37
C LEU A 101 -31.04 14.80 17.14
N GLY A 102 -31.22 14.20 15.97
CA GLY A 102 -30.78 14.74 14.69
C GLY A 102 -31.69 14.30 13.55
N GLN A 103 -32.32 15.27 12.90
CA GLN A 103 -33.28 15.04 11.83
C GLN A 103 -32.60 14.89 10.46
N VAL A 104 -33.24 14.14 9.56
CA VAL A 104 -32.88 14.06 8.15
C VAL A 104 -33.73 15.04 7.33
N TYR A 105 -33.12 16.12 6.87
CA TYR A 105 -33.80 17.22 6.18
C TYR A 105 -33.90 17.02 4.64
N THR A 106 -33.12 16.10 4.06
CA THR A 106 -33.10 15.89 2.63
C THR A 106 -33.04 14.39 2.30
N THR A 107 -33.30 14.04 1.04
CA THR A 107 -33.18 12.67 0.56
C THR A 107 -31.73 12.18 0.69
N LEU A 108 -31.56 10.98 1.23
CA LEU A 108 -30.24 10.36 1.32
C LEU A 108 -29.67 10.14 -0.10
N PRO A 109 -28.37 10.43 -0.32
CA PRO A 109 -27.74 10.27 -1.62
C PRO A 109 -27.59 8.79 -2.03
N PHE A 110 -27.62 7.89 -1.04
CA PHE A 110 -27.56 6.43 -1.21
C PHE A 110 -28.04 5.73 0.08
N GLU A 111 -28.35 4.46 -0.04
CA GLU A 111 -28.59 3.58 1.09
C GLU A 111 -27.26 3.24 1.77
N VAL A 112 -27.12 3.53 3.07
CA VAL A 112 -25.89 3.38 3.83
C VAL A 112 -25.36 1.95 3.80
N MET A 113 -26.25 0.97 3.96
CA MET A 113 -25.87 -0.45 4.05
C MET A 113 -25.26 -1.02 2.77
N THR A 114 -25.60 -0.44 1.61
CA THR A 114 -25.09 -0.83 0.29
C THR A 114 -24.17 0.22 -0.31
N SER A 115 -23.61 1.13 0.49
CA SER A 115 -22.79 2.23 0.01
C SER A 115 -21.57 1.77 -0.81
N LYS A 116 -20.99 0.60 -0.52
CA LYS A 116 -19.86 0.03 -1.30
C LYS A 116 -20.21 -0.28 -2.77
N GLU A 117 -21.49 -0.38 -3.13
CA GLU A 117 -21.96 -0.58 -4.49
C GLU A 117 -22.14 0.75 -5.27
N VAL A 118 -22.02 1.88 -4.56
CA VAL A 118 -22.16 3.22 -5.11
C VAL A 118 -20.83 3.70 -5.68
N ARG A 119 -20.87 4.54 -6.71
CA ARG A 119 -19.68 5.15 -7.30
C ARG A 119 -18.84 5.88 -6.26
N GLU A 120 -17.53 5.76 -6.38
CA GLU A 120 -16.56 6.29 -5.41
C GLU A 120 -16.71 7.82 -5.22
N ASP A 121 -16.91 8.58 -6.30
CA ASP A 121 -17.05 10.04 -6.22
C ASP A 121 -18.25 10.48 -5.36
N VAL A 122 -19.37 9.76 -5.44
CA VAL A 122 -20.55 10.01 -4.59
C VAL A 122 -20.27 9.62 -3.15
N ARG A 123 -19.64 8.46 -2.90
CA ARG A 123 -19.26 8.01 -1.57
C ARG A 123 -18.30 8.99 -0.89
N LEU A 124 -17.29 9.48 -1.60
CA LEU A 124 -16.30 10.42 -1.06
C LEU A 124 -16.94 11.78 -0.75
N LYS A 125 -17.88 12.25 -1.57
CA LYS A 125 -18.62 13.49 -1.31
C LYS A 125 -19.45 13.43 -0.02
N TYR A 126 -20.00 12.25 0.27
CA TYR A 126 -20.80 12.00 1.46
C TYR A 126 -20.13 10.99 2.40
N ARG A 127 -18.80 11.06 2.53
CA ARG A 127 -18.00 10.08 3.27
C ARG A 127 -18.45 9.88 4.71
N TYR A 128 -18.97 10.88 5.37
CA TYR A 128 -19.56 10.76 6.71
C TYR A 128 -20.82 9.85 6.77
N LEU A 129 -21.54 9.67 5.66
CA LEU A 129 -22.61 8.66 5.55
C LEU A 129 -22.02 7.28 5.19
N ASP A 130 -21.09 7.22 4.27
CA ASP A 130 -20.40 6.00 3.86
C ASP A 130 -19.68 5.33 5.05
N LEU A 131 -19.09 6.12 5.96
CA LEU A 131 -18.49 5.64 7.21
C LEU A 131 -19.51 5.09 8.23
N ARG A 132 -20.80 5.24 8.01
CA ARG A 132 -21.86 4.56 8.80
C ARG A 132 -22.05 3.11 8.35
N ASN A 133 -21.65 2.74 7.12
CA ASN A 133 -21.61 1.36 6.66
C ASN A 133 -20.61 0.57 7.51
N GLN A 134 -21.05 -0.58 8.05
CA GLN A 134 -20.25 -1.35 9.00
C GLN A 134 -18.92 -1.80 8.38
N LYS A 135 -18.91 -2.31 7.15
CA LYS A 135 -17.68 -2.77 6.47
C LYS A 135 -16.66 -1.65 6.28
N VAL A 136 -17.13 -0.45 5.91
CA VAL A 136 -16.27 0.73 5.74
C VAL A 136 -15.72 1.19 7.08
N LYS A 137 -16.57 1.23 8.11
CA LYS A 137 -16.20 1.58 9.48
C LYS A 137 -15.18 0.60 10.06
N ASP A 138 -15.39 -0.70 9.85
CA ASP A 138 -14.52 -1.75 10.37
C ASP A 138 -13.07 -1.60 9.87
N ASN A 139 -12.86 -1.19 8.62
CA ASN A 139 -11.51 -0.90 8.10
C ASN A 139 -10.82 0.21 8.90
N ILE A 140 -11.57 1.25 9.29
CA ILE A 140 -11.00 2.38 10.06
C ILE A 140 -10.73 1.99 11.51
N LEU A 141 -11.62 1.22 12.13
CA LEU A 141 -11.41 0.68 13.47
C LEU A 141 -10.22 -0.29 13.49
N PHE A 142 -10.12 -1.16 12.49
CA PHE A 142 -9.01 -2.08 12.31
C PHE A 142 -7.69 -1.31 12.16
N ARG A 143 -7.65 -0.27 11.31
CA ARG A 143 -6.50 0.62 11.18
C ARG A 143 -6.04 1.17 12.53
N SER A 144 -6.96 1.64 13.35
CA SER A 144 -6.66 2.17 14.69
C SER A 144 -6.01 1.12 15.60
N GLN A 145 -6.49 -0.13 15.55
CA GLN A 145 -5.93 -1.24 16.32
C GLN A 145 -4.53 -1.61 15.86
N VAL A 146 -4.30 -1.68 14.55
CA VAL A 146 -2.97 -1.96 13.96
C VAL A 146 -1.97 -0.88 14.35
N ILE A 147 -2.32 0.41 14.20
CA ILE A 147 -1.43 1.52 14.59
C ILE A 147 -1.09 1.48 16.08
N SER A 148 -2.06 1.20 16.94
CA SER A 148 -1.81 1.06 18.38
C SER A 148 -0.84 -0.08 18.68
N PHE A 149 -1.00 -1.21 18.01
CA PHE A 149 -0.11 -2.35 18.15
C PHE A 149 1.31 -2.06 17.64
N LEU A 150 1.44 -1.40 16.49
CA LEU A 150 2.75 -0.99 15.95
C LEU A 150 3.51 -0.09 16.93
N ARG A 151 2.83 0.91 17.53
CA ARG A 151 3.43 1.77 18.56
C ARG A 151 3.88 0.99 19.78
N GLN A 152 3.03 0.10 20.27
CA GLN A 152 3.37 -0.76 21.41
C GLN A 152 4.60 -1.60 21.11
N LYS A 153 4.62 -2.27 19.94
CA LYS A 153 5.71 -3.16 19.53
C LYS A 153 7.03 -2.41 19.39
N MET A 154 7.04 -1.24 18.77
CA MET A 154 8.23 -0.40 18.65
C MET A 154 8.77 0.05 20.01
N THR A 155 7.87 0.45 20.91
CA THR A 155 8.26 0.86 22.28
C THR A 155 8.85 -0.30 23.07
N GLU A 156 8.27 -1.51 22.97
CA GLU A 156 8.80 -2.73 23.60
C GLU A 156 10.22 -3.08 23.11
N MET A 157 10.52 -2.76 21.84
CA MET A 157 11.85 -2.95 21.25
C MET A 157 12.84 -1.81 21.60
N GLY A 158 12.43 -0.86 22.45
CA GLY A 158 13.25 0.23 22.94
C GLY A 158 13.37 1.43 22.01
N PHE A 159 12.47 1.57 21.03
CA PHE A 159 12.39 2.77 20.21
C PHE A 159 11.64 3.89 20.91
N VAL A 160 12.05 5.13 20.65
CA VAL A 160 11.41 6.35 21.18
C VAL A 160 10.60 7.01 20.06
N GLU A 161 9.31 7.26 20.30
CA GLU A 161 8.46 7.99 19.32
C GLU A 161 8.78 9.47 19.40
N ILE A 162 9.29 10.04 18.30
CA ILE A 162 9.64 11.47 18.20
C ILE A 162 8.97 12.05 16.96
N GLN A 163 8.22 13.13 17.16
CA GLN A 163 7.58 13.86 16.06
C GLN A 163 8.58 14.81 15.39
N THR A 164 8.50 14.89 14.07
CA THR A 164 9.31 15.79 13.25
C THR A 164 8.44 16.90 12.63
N PRO A 165 9.03 18.02 12.21
CA PRO A 165 8.28 19.14 11.64
C PRO A 165 7.50 18.77 10.38
N ILE A 166 6.26 19.27 10.27
CA ILE A 166 5.43 19.20 9.05
C ILE A 166 5.79 20.35 8.09
N LEU A 167 6.05 21.56 8.61
CA LEU A 167 6.53 22.68 7.79
C LEU A 167 8.06 22.62 7.75
N CYS A 168 8.61 22.16 6.66
CA CYS A 168 10.05 21.95 6.49
C CYS A 168 10.59 22.66 5.24
N ALA A 169 11.87 22.48 4.95
CA ALA A 169 12.44 22.86 3.67
C ALA A 169 12.13 21.79 2.62
N SER A 170 12.03 22.20 1.35
CA SER A 170 11.94 21.26 0.23
C SER A 170 13.11 20.27 0.27
N SER A 171 12.81 18.98 0.08
CA SER A 171 13.79 17.91 0.03
C SER A 171 13.55 17.10 -1.25
N PRO A 172 14.50 17.08 -2.19
CA PRO A 172 14.33 16.39 -3.47
C PRO A 172 14.47 14.87 -3.26
N GLU A 173 13.39 14.23 -2.80
CA GLU A 173 13.34 12.77 -2.57
C GLU A 173 12.64 12.01 -3.71
N GLY A 174 12.50 12.65 -4.90
CA GLY A 174 11.98 12.03 -6.11
C GLY A 174 10.54 12.39 -6.47
N ALA A 175 9.66 12.70 -5.51
CA ALA A 175 8.31 13.18 -5.78
C ALA A 175 8.25 14.72 -5.87
N ARG A 176 7.13 15.27 -6.33
CA ARG A 176 6.88 16.70 -6.25
C ARG A 176 6.41 17.10 -4.84
N ASP A 177 6.92 18.25 -4.36
CA ASP A 177 6.54 18.79 -3.06
C ASP A 177 5.19 19.51 -3.12
N TYR A 178 4.41 19.40 -2.04
CA TYR A 178 3.41 20.40 -1.70
C TYR A 178 4.11 21.59 -1.03
N ILE A 179 3.97 22.80 -1.57
CA ILE A 179 4.62 24.00 -1.05
C ILE A 179 3.62 24.95 -0.40
N VAL A 180 4.04 25.55 0.73
CA VAL A 180 3.25 26.49 1.52
C VAL A 180 3.96 27.84 1.56
N PRO A 181 3.38 28.94 1.03
CA PRO A 181 4.03 30.23 1.01
C PRO A 181 4.19 30.84 2.40
N SER A 182 5.32 31.51 2.66
CA SER A 182 5.59 32.15 3.93
C SER A 182 5.04 33.59 3.95
N ARG A 183 4.19 33.90 4.90
CA ARG A 183 3.74 35.28 5.15
C ARG A 183 4.87 36.20 5.63
N LYS A 184 5.82 35.66 6.41
CA LYS A 184 6.91 36.46 7.01
C LYS A 184 8.09 36.71 6.07
N TYR A 185 8.33 35.83 5.12
CA TYR A 185 9.49 35.86 4.23
C TYR A 185 9.04 35.86 2.77
N LYS A 186 8.99 37.08 2.18
CA LYS A 186 8.56 37.27 0.79
C LYS A 186 9.34 36.39 -0.18
N GLY A 187 8.63 35.65 -1.03
CA GLY A 187 9.21 34.77 -2.05
C GLY A 187 9.82 33.47 -1.50
N LYS A 188 9.62 33.17 -0.19
CA LYS A 188 10.06 31.90 0.42
C LYS A 188 8.87 31.02 0.77
N PHE A 189 9.09 29.71 0.67
CA PHE A 189 8.07 28.69 0.90
C PHE A 189 8.58 27.66 1.89
N TYR A 190 7.67 27.13 2.68
CA TYR A 190 7.82 25.83 3.32
C TYR A 190 7.38 24.73 2.35
N ALA A 191 7.85 23.52 2.57
CA ALA A 191 7.31 22.31 1.93
C ALA A 191 6.69 21.42 2.99
N LEU A 192 5.73 20.58 2.58
CA LEU A 192 5.28 19.44 3.39
C LEU A 192 6.26 18.28 3.18
N PRO A 193 6.60 17.48 4.23
CA PRO A 193 7.63 16.46 4.13
C PRO A 193 7.17 15.29 3.26
N GLN A 194 8.00 14.89 2.30
CA GLN A 194 7.79 13.65 1.53
C GLN A 194 8.04 12.41 2.39
N ALA A 195 8.96 12.53 3.34
CA ALA A 195 9.29 11.64 4.45
C ALA A 195 10.13 12.44 5.46
N PRO A 196 10.25 12.02 6.73
CA PRO A 196 11.09 12.70 7.72
C PRO A 196 12.60 12.40 7.56
N GLN A 197 13.07 12.15 6.33
CA GLN A 197 14.40 11.61 6.03
C GLN A 197 15.54 12.40 6.65
N GLN A 198 15.58 13.72 6.45
CA GLN A 198 16.65 14.53 7.02
C GLN A 198 16.58 14.59 8.56
N TYR A 199 15.37 14.70 9.11
CA TYR A 199 15.18 14.83 10.55
C TYR A 199 15.55 13.55 11.30
N LYS A 200 15.20 12.37 10.79
CA LYS A 200 15.58 11.12 11.44
C LYS A 200 17.08 10.89 11.46
N GLN A 201 17.79 11.26 10.37
CA GLN A 201 19.24 11.22 10.34
C GLN A 201 19.87 12.24 11.31
N LEU A 202 19.30 13.45 11.42
CA LEU A 202 19.72 14.45 12.40
C LEU A 202 19.49 13.97 13.84
N LEU A 203 18.44 13.20 14.13
CA LEU A 203 18.23 12.57 15.43
C LEU A 203 19.36 11.59 15.77
N MET A 204 19.83 10.80 14.79
CA MET A 204 20.98 9.92 15.00
C MET A 204 22.25 10.70 15.32
N VAL A 205 22.51 11.79 14.59
CA VAL A 205 23.63 12.70 14.90
C VAL A 205 23.46 13.37 16.27
N SER A 206 22.22 13.56 16.71
CA SER A 206 21.91 14.13 18.04
C SER A 206 22.08 13.14 19.20
N GLY A 207 22.49 11.91 18.93
CA GLY A 207 22.77 10.91 19.96
C GLY A 207 21.57 10.05 20.38
N PHE A 208 20.51 9.98 19.55
CA PHE A 208 19.44 9.01 19.76
C PHE A 208 19.83 7.67 19.13
N ASP A 209 19.65 6.57 19.87
CA ASP A 209 19.98 5.22 19.41
C ASP A 209 18.86 4.64 18.52
N LYS A 210 17.60 4.82 18.91
CA LYS A 210 16.44 4.22 18.24
C LYS A 210 15.28 5.20 18.21
N TYR A 211 14.91 5.62 17.02
CA TYR A 211 13.77 6.51 16.74
C TYR A 211 12.70 5.79 15.96
N PHE A 212 11.44 6.10 16.24
CA PHE A 212 10.34 5.81 15.33
C PHE A 212 9.28 6.92 15.34
N GLN A 213 8.43 6.92 14.33
CA GLN A 213 7.27 7.80 14.23
C GLN A 213 6.20 7.15 13.34
N VAL A 214 4.92 7.32 13.70
CA VAL A 214 3.82 7.16 12.74
C VAL A 214 3.79 8.46 11.93
N ALA A 215 4.58 8.50 10.86
CA ALA A 215 4.93 9.72 10.14
C ALA A 215 3.89 10.05 9.05
N PRO A 216 3.29 11.25 9.06
CA PRO A 216 2.57 11.75 7.91
C PRO A 216 3.56 12.15 6.80
N CYS A 217 3.32 11.65 5.59
CA CYS A 217 4.11 11.91 4.40
C CYS A 217 3.22 12.51 3.32
N PHE A 218 3.77 13.45 2.52
CA PHE A 218 3.01 14.19 1.52
C PHE A 218 3.75 14.15 0.18
N ARG A 219 3.08 13.66 -0.86
CA ARG A 219 3.64 13.60 -2.22
C ARG A 219 2.60 14.01 -3.24
N ASP A 220 2.94 14.99 -4.09
CA ASP A 220 2.11 15.37 -5.22
C ASP A 220 2.35 14.41 -6.39
N GLU A 221 1.66 13.29 -6.33
CA GLU A 221 1.74 12.19 -7.28
C GLU A 221 0.36 11.70 -7.70
N ASP A 222 0.30 11.07 -8.88
CA ASP A 222 -0.94 10.49 -9.38
C ASP A 222 -1.43 9.31 -8.51
N ALA A 223 -2.74 9.22 -8.34
CA ALA A 223 -3.39 8.13 -7.64
C ALA A 223 -3.21 6.80 -8.37
N ARG A 224 -3.08 5.72 -7.59
CA ARG A 224 -3.18 4.32 -8.04
C ARG A 224 -4.01 3.54 -7.04
N ALA A 225 -4.31 2.28 -7.34
CA ALA A 225 -5.04 1.42 -6.40
C ALA A 225 -4.29 1.27 -5.05
N ASP A 226 -2.96 1.15 -5.11
CA ASP A 226 -2.06 1.00 -3.95
C ASP A 226 -1.46 2.32 -3.45
N ARG A 227 -1.89 3.48 -3.99
CA ARG A 227 -1.38 4.80 -3.64
C ARG A 227 -2.46 5.86 -3.66
N SER A 228 -2.76 6.45 -2.49
CA SER A 228 -3.59 7.64 -2.38
C SER A 228 -2.78 8.88 -2.79
N PRO A 229 -3.35 9.84 -3.52
CA PRO A 229 -2.70 11.13 -3.74
C PRO A 229 -2.67 11.93 -2.44
N GLY A 230 -1.70 12.83 -2.33
CA GLY A 230 -1.58 13.74 -1.20
C GLY A 230 -0.85 13.11 -0.01
N GLU A 231 -1.59 12.78 1.05
CA GLU A 231 -1.01 12.28 2.29
C GLU A 231 -1.15 10.77 2.44
N PHE A 232 -0.14 10.17 3.09
CA PHE A 232 -0.12 8.78 3.52
C PHE A 232 0.73 8.65 4.80
N TYR A 233 0.67 7.48 5.46
CA TYR A 233 1.35 7.28 6.73
C TYR A 233 2.34 6.13 6.68
N GLN A 234 3.52 6.34 7.28
CA GLN A 234 4.57 5.34 7.42
C GLN A 234 4.88 5.08 8.90
N LEU A 235 5.20 3.84 9.23
CA LEU A 235 5.96 3.52 10.43
C LEU A 235 7.43 3.79 10.13
N ASP A 236 7.86 5.03 10.29
CA ASP A 236 9.23 5.43 10.01
C ASP A 236 10.14 5.15 11.21
N PHE A 237 11.27 4.49 11.00
CA PHE A 237 12.25 4.26 12.07
C PHE A 237 13.70 4.31 11.58
N GLU A 238 14.58 4.68 12.50
CA GLU A 238 16.02 4.79 12.25
C GLU A 238 16.78 4.37 13.51
N MET A 239 17.96 3.76 13.33
CA MET A 239 18.83 3.29 14.41
C MET A 239 20.27 3.73 14.20
N SER A 240 20.91 4.24 15.26
CA SER A 240 22.36 4.47 15.30
C SER A 240 23.12 3.16 15.51
N PHE A 241 24.36 3.12 15.02
CA PHE A 241 25.26 1.96 15.13
C PHE A 241 24.67 0.66 14.56
N ALA A 242 23.90 0.77 13.49
CA ALA A 242 23.15 -0.32 12.91
C ALA A 242 23.66 -0.69 11.51
N THR A 243 23.64 -1.98 11.23
CA THR A 243 23.86 -2.57 9.91
C THR A 243 22.53 -2.86 9.20
N GLN A 244 22.60 -3.31 7.96
CA GLN A 244 21.45 -3.78 7.20
C GLN A 244 20.72 -4.92 7.93
N GLU A 245 21.47 -5.88 8.46
CA GLU A 245 20.95 -7.04 9.20
C GLU A 245 20.24 -6.65 10.49
N ASP A 246 20.69 -5.59 11.17
CA ASP A 246 20.02 -5.05 12.35
C ASP A 246 18.64 -4.50 12.00
N VAL A 247 18.54 -3.77 10.88
CA VAL A 247 17.26 -3.25 10.38
C VAL A 247 16.35 -4.39 9.94
N PHE A 248 16.89 -5.42 9.28
CA PHE A 248 16.11 -6.60 8.88
C PHE A 248 15.48 -7.29 10.07
N ARG A 249 16.25 -7.52 11.17
CA ARG A 249 15.70 -8.10 12.40
C ARG A 249 14.54 -7.29 12.98
N VAL A 250 14.67 -5.96 13.02
CA VAL A 250 13.58 -5.09 13.51
C VAL A 250 12.36 -5.15 12.58
N GLY A 251 12.57 -5.06 11.26
CA GLY A 251 11.50 -5.14 10.27
C GLY A 251 10.75 -6.47 10.35
N GLU A 252 11.47 -7.59 10.44
CA GLU A 252 10.91 -8.93 10.59
C GLU A 252 10.11 -9.07 11.88
N GLU A 253 10.66 -8.64 13.00
CA GLU A 253 10.00 -8.69 14.32
C GLU A 253 8.67 -7.93 14.31
N VAL A 254 8.66 -6.70 13.77
CA VAL A 254 7.47 -5.84 13.73
C VAL A 254 6.43 -6.36 12.76
N LEU A 255 6.86 -6.70 11.53
CA LEU A 255 5.92 -7.10 10.47
C LEU A 255 5.36 -8.51 10.71
N SER A 256 6.21 -9.49 11.10
CA SER A 256 5.71 -10.83 11.44
C SER A 256 4.69 -10.76 12.58
N ALA A 257 5.02 -10.07 13.68
CA ALA A 257 4.10 -9.94 14.81
C ALA A 257 2.79 -9.24 14.43
N THR A 258 2.85 -8.23 13.54
CA THR A 258 1.65 -7.52 13.09
C THR A 258 0.78 -8.40 12.21
N PHE A 259 1.36 -9.05 11.20
CA PHE A 259 0.61 -9.91 10.29
C PHE A 259 0.10 -11.18 10.98
N GLU A 260 0.89 -11.82 11.86
CA GLU A 260 0.42 -12.96 12.65
C GLU A 260 -0.77 -12.61 13.57
N LYS A 261 -0.76 -11.41 14.16
CA LYS A 261 -1.84 -10.96 15.04
C LYS A 261 -3.12 -10.58 14.31
N PHE A 262 -3.01 -9.98 13.15
CA PHE A 262 -4.12 -9.34 12.44
C PHE A 262 -4.55 -10.05 11.14
N ALA A 263 -3.80 -11.06 10.70
CA ALA A 263 -4.22 -11.88 9.56
C ALA A 263 -5.54 -12.61 9.86
N PRO A 264 -6.39 -12.84 8.85
CA PRO A 264 -7.55 -13.70 9.01
C PRO A 264 -7.13 -15.12 9.45
N GLU A 265 -8.03 -15.82 10.14
CA GLU A 265 -7.78 -17.18 10.60
C GLU A 265 -7.42 -18.11 9.42
N GLY A 266 -6.39 -18.93 9.60
CA GLY A 266 -5.91 -19.85 8.58
C GLY A 266 -4.89 -19.30 7.60
N PHE A 267 -4.65 -18.00 7.60
CA PHE A 267 -3.62 -17.39 6.74
C PHE A 267 -2.22 -17.76 7.19
N LYS A 268 -1.36 -18.01 6.22
CA LYS A 268 0.06 -18.31 6.43
C LYS A 268 0.89 -17.03 6.31
N VAL A 269 1.72 -16.76 7.29
CA VAL A 269 2.67 -15.63 7.27
C VAL A 269 4.09 -16.17 7.14
N THR A 270 4.92 -15.56 6.29
CA THR A 270 6.34 -15.92 6.18
C THR A 270 7.02 -15.72 7.53
N LYS A 271 7.70 -16.76 8.02
CA LYS A 271 8.50 -16.68 9.25
C LYS A 271 9.86 -16.07 8.98
N ALA A 272 10.37 -15.34 9.96
CA ALA A 272 11.75 -14.84 9.92
C ALA A 272 12.77 -16.03 9.98
N PRO A 273 13.96 -15.91 9.33
CA PRO A 273 14.34 -14.79 8.47
C PRO A 273 13.64 -14.80 7.12
N TYR A 274 13.31 -13.61 6.60
CA TYR A 274 12.71 -13.50 5.28
C TYR A 274 13.72 -13.82 4.17
N PRO A 275 13.28 -14.43 3.03
CA PRO A 275 14.14 -14.58 1.86
C PRO A 275 14.70 -13.24 1.40
N ILE A 276 15.99 -13.23 1.02
CA ILE A 276 16.66 -12.06 0.45
C ILE A 276 16.92 -12.35 -1.02
N ILE A 277 16.48 -11.46 -1.90
CA ILE A 277 16.61 -11.55 -3.34
C ILE A 277 17.33 -10.29 -3.80
N SER A 278 18.45 -10.39 -4.51
CA SER A 278 19.09 -9.20 -5.06
C SER A 278 18.21 -8.55 -6.13
N TYR A 279 18.30 -7.23 -6.30
CA TYR A 279 17.59 -6.50 -7.35
C TYR A 279 17.79 -7.14 -8.73
N LYS A 280 19.02 -7.51 -9.05
CA LYS A 280 19.34 -8.19 -10.31
C LYS A 280 18.60 -9.52 -10.46
N GLN A 281 18.56 -10.32 -9.41
CA GLN A 281 17.84 -11.59 -9.40
C GLN A 281 16.32 -11.37 -9.47
N ALA A 282 15.78 -10.36 -8.78
CA ALA A 282 14.37 -10.02 -8.82
C ALA A 282 13.92 -9.65 -10.24
N MET A 283 14.69 -8.81 -10.93
CA MET A 283 14.43 -8.44 -12.33
C MET A 283 14.56 -9.63 -13.28
N LEU A 284 15.52 -10.54 -13.02
CA LEU A 284 15.74 -11.71 -13.86
C LEU A 284 14.63 -12.76 -13.72
N GLU A 285 14.30 -13.15 -12.49
CA GLU A 285 13.41 -14.28 -12.21
C GLU A 285 11.92 -13.91 -12.09
N PHE A 286 11.62 -12.62 -11.76
CA PHE A 286 10.26 -12.15 -11.53
C PHE A 286 9.85 -11.03 -12.48
N GLY A 287 10.80 -10.38 -13.16
CA GLY A 287 10.57 -9.24 -14.05
C GLY A 287 10.06 -7.99 -13.30
N SER A 288 10.34 -7.90 -12.01
CA SER A 288 9.91 -6.82 -11.14
C SER A 288 10.79 -6.77 -9.90
N ASP A 289 11.06 -5.58 -9.40
CA ASP A 289 11.65 -5.31 -8.08
C ASP A 289 10.68 -5.58 -6.91
N LYS A 290 9.45 -6.00 -7.21
CA LYS A 290 8.38 -6.32 -6.25
C LYS A 290 7.85 -7.74 -6.48
N PRO A 291 8.67 -8.79 -6.23
CA PRO A 291 8.29 -10.17 -6.53
C PRO A 291 7.12 -10.65 -5.67
N ASP A 292 6.08 -11.19 -6.30
CA ASP A 292 5.04 -11.94 -5.59
C ASP A 292 5.48 -13.40 -5.47
N LEU A 293 5.87 -13.80 -4.26
CA LEU A 293 6.33 -15.17 -3.99
C LEU A 293 5.21 -16.20 -3.91
N ARG A 294 3.95 -15.78 -3.88
CA ARG A 294 2.79 -16.68 -3.97
C ARG A 294 2.66 -17.30 -5.35
N ASN A 295 3.13 -16.60 -6.39
CA ASN A 295 3.18 -17.12 -7.75
C ASN A 295 4.42 -18.00 -7.94
N PRO A 296 4.27 -19.32 -8.20
CA PRO A 296 5.39 -20.24 -8.31
C PRO A 296 6.21 -20.11 -9.60
N LEU A 297 5.66 -19.45 -10.61
CA LEU A 297 6.32 -19.30 -11.91
C LEU A 297 7.62 -18.48 -11.79
N ARG A 298 8.63 -18.89 -12.58
CA ARG A 298 9.90 -18.17 -12.70
C ARG A 298 10.19 -17.86 -14.16
N ILE A 299 10.82 -16.72 -14.35
CA ILE A 299 11.33 -16.31 -15.66
C ILE A 299 12.69 -16.96 -15.89
N ILE A 300 12.91 -17.44 -17.09
CA ILE A 300 14.15 -18.09 -17.53
C ILE A 300 14.80 -17.21 -18.58
N ASP A 301 16.10 -16.98 -18.46
CA ASP A 301 16.87 -16.31 -19.50
C ASP A 301 17.27 -17.32 -20.58
N VAL A 302 16.80 -17.12 -21.78
CA VAL A 302 17.09 -17.96 -22.94
C VAL A 302 17.75 -17.14 -24.08
N THR A 303 18.29 -15.98 -23.73
CA THR A 303 18.90 -15.04 -24.68
C THR A 303 19.99 -15.69 -25.50
N ASP A 304 21.01 -16.24 -24.85
CA ASP A 304 22.16 -16.84 -25.54
C ASP A 304 21.79 -18.03 -26.42
N PHE A 305 20.79 -18.79 -25.99
CA PHE A 305 20.26 -19.90 -26.77
C PHE A 305 19.67 -19.41 -28.10
N PHE A 306 18.77 -18.40 -28.04
CA PHE A 306 18.11 -17.91 -29.25
C PHE A 306 19.01 -17.14 -30.20
N GLN A 307 20.20 -16.68 -29.77
CA GLN A 307 21.21 -16.14 -30.71
C GLN A 307 21.80 -17.23 -31.65
N LYS A 308 21.68 -18.52 -31.29
CA LYS A 308 22.07 -19.65 -32.12
C LYS A 308 20.97 -20.12 -33.10
N CYS A 309 19.73 -19.61 -32.91
CA CYS A 309 18.56 -19.99 -33.69
C CYS A 309 18.34 -19.10 -34.90
N THR A 310 17.32 -19.42 -35.73
CA THR A 310 17.04 -18.71 -36.98
C THR A 310 15.89 -17.70 -36.89
N PHE A 311 15.29 -17.52 -35.70
CA PHE A 311 14.15 -16.64 -35.52
C PHE A 311 14.57 -15.17 -35.40
N LYS A 312 14.57 -14.46 -36.53
CA LYS A 312 15.03 -13.07 -36.67
C LYS A 312 14.46 -12.10 -35.59
N PRO A 313 13.16 -12.18 -35.16
CA PRO A 313 12.66 -11.28 -34.15
C PRO A 313 13.34 -11.37 -32.77
N PHE A 314 14.08 -12.46 -32.50
CA PHE A 314 14.80 -12.66 -31.22
C PHE A 314 16.29 -12.33 -31.32
N ILE A 315 16.85 -12.30 -32.53
CA ILE A 315 18.29 -12.03 -32.76
C ILE A 315 18.64 -10.60 -32.32
N GLY A 316 19.69 -10.47 -31.51
CA GLY A 316 20.16 -9.19 -30.97
C GLY A 316 19.27 -8.59 -29.89
N LYS A 317 18.34 -9.38 -29.33
CA LYS A 317 17.46 -8.99 -28.23
C LYS A 317 17.65 -9.88 -27.02
N THR A 318 17.30 -9.37 -25.85
CA THR A 318 17.11 -10.18 -24.66
C THR A 318 15.84 -11.00 -24.83
N VAL A 319 15.93 -12.32 -24.57
CA VAL A 319 14.80 -13.25 -24.66
C VAL A 319 14.56 -13.88 -23.30
N ARG A 320 13.39 -13.64 -22.75
CA ARG A 320 12.91 -14.23 -21.50
C ARG A 320 11.84 -15.27 -21.80
N ALA A 321 11.77 -16.31 -20.99
CA ALA A 321 10.76 -17.35 -21.14
C ALA A 321 10.10 -17.69 -19.81
N ILE A 322 8.84 -18.15 -19.88
CA ILE A 322 8.11 -18.67 -18.71
C ILE A 322 7.48 -19.99 -19.12
N LYS A 323 7.78 -21.04 -18.36
CA LYS A 323 7.13 -22.33 -18.55
C LYS A 323 6.01 -22.54 -17.53
N VAL A 324 4.98 -23.23 -17.97
CA VAL A 324 3.88 -23.72 -17.14
C VAL A 324 3.60 -25.18 -17.48
N HIS A 325 3.34 -26.00 -16.46
CA HIS A 325 2.98 -27.39 -16.68
C HIS A 325 1.47 -27.49 -16.91
N ALA A 326 1.04 -27.16 -18.11
CA ALA A 326 -0.35 -27.25 -18.55
C ALA A 326 -0.45 -27.19 -20.06
N GLU A 327 -1.37 -27.97 -20.61
CA GLU A 327 -1.80 -27.84 -22.00
C GLU A 327 -2.76 -26.66 -22.15
N MET A 328 -2.53 -25.83 -23.16
CA MET A 328 -3.30 -24.62 -23.38
C MET A 328 -4.29 -24.77 -24.52
N SER A 329 -5.53 -24.35 -24.29
CA SER A 329 -6.50 -24.24 -25.39
C SER A 329 -6.13 -23.11 -26.34
N LYS A 330 -6.55 -23.22 -27.61
CA LYS A 330 -6.38 -22.14 -28.61
C LYS A 330 -6.94 -20.81 -28.11
N GLY A 331 -8.10 -20.84 -27.46
CA GLY A 331 -8.73 -19.66 -26.89
C GLY A 331 -7.92 -19.01 -25.76
N PHE A 332 -7.16 -19.80 -25.00
CA PHE A 332 -6.25 -19.27 -23.99
C PHE A 332 -5.07 -18.52 -24.63
N HIS A 333 -4.44 -19.13 -25.64
CA HIS A 333 -3.35 -18.46 -26.39
C HIS A 333 -3.82 -17.13 -27.03
N GLU A 334 -5.03 -17.09 -27.61
CA GLU A 334 -5.59 -15.88 -28.20
C GLU A 334 -5.84 -14.77 -27.15
N LYS A 335 -6.33 -15.12 -25.96
CA LYS A 335 -6.54 -14.16 -24.86
C LYS A 335 -5.20 -13.64 -24.33
N LEU A 336 -4.23 -14.53 -24.12
CA LEU A 336 -2.91 -14.14 -23.64
C LEU A 336 -2.16 -13.28 -24.64
N LEU A 337 -2.30 -13.54 -25.96
CA LEU A 337 -1.75 -12.69 -27.02
C LEU A 337 -2.41 -11.30 -27.02
N LYS A 338 -3.72 -11.21 -26.82
CA LYS A 338 -4.41 -9.90 -26.69
C LYS A 338 -3.86 -9.12 -25.49
N PHE A 339 -3.69 -9.78 -24.34
CA PHE A 339 -3.07 -9.15 -23.17
C PHE A 339 -1.65 -8.68 -23.49
N ALA A 340 -0.80 -9.54 -24.06
CA ALA A 340 0.57 -9.20 -24.47
C ALA A 340 0.59 -7.96 -25.39
N THR A 341 -0.32 -7.90 -26.36
CA THR A 341 -0.45 -6.74 -27.25
C THR A 341 -0.89 -5.48 -26.49
N SER A 342 -1.79 -5.60 -25.53
CA SER A 342 -2.27 -4.46 -24.73
C SER A 342 -1.19 -3.82 -23.86
N ILE A 343 -0.18 -4.60 -23.46
CA ILE A 343 0.99 -4.10 -22.71
C ILE A 343 2.14 -3.64 -23.62
N GLY A 344 1.95 -3.65 -24.95
CA GLY A 344 2.89 -3.10 -25.92
C GLY A 344 3.83 -4.12 -26.58
N MET A 345 3.57 -5.43 -26.42
CA MET A 345 4.34 -6.46 -27.14
C MET A 345 3.92 -6.57 -28.60
N GLY A 346 4.87 -6.78 -29.50
CA GLY A 346 4.57 -7.02 -30.93
C GLY A 346 4.05 -8.43 -31.24
N GLY A 347 4.07 -9.34 -30.25
CA GLY A 347 3.61 -10.72 -30.39
C GLY A 347 4.07 -11.55 -29.19
N LEU A 348 3.49 -12.75 -29.04
CA LEU A 348 3.86 -13.70 -28.00
C LEU A 348 4.10 -15.07 -28.63
N GLY A 349 5.37 -15.50 -28.63
CA GLY A 349 5.76 -16.84 -29.09
C GLY A 349 5.51 -17.89 -28.02
N TYR A 350 5.23 -19.11 -28.42
CA TYR A 350 5.12 -20.23 -27.49
C TYR A 350 5.52 -21.57 -28.13
N LEU A 351 5.78 -22.56 -27.28
CA LEU A 351 5.95 -23.98 -27.62
C LEU A 351 5.23 -24.84 -26.61
N GLU A 352 4.60 -25.93 -27.07
CA GLU A 352 4.04 -27.03 -26.27
C GLU A 352 4.93 -28.25 -26.43
N VAL A 353 5.23 -28.95 -25.34
CA VAL A 353 6.02 -30.21 -25.36
C VAL A 353 5.06 -31.40 -25.43
N LEU A 354 5.07 -32.11 -26.55
CA LEU A 354 4.19 -33.24 -26.78
C LEU A 354 4.68 -34.53 -26.10
N GLU A 355 3.85 -35.60 -26.08
CA GLU A 355 4.17 -36.91 -25.47
C GLU A 355 5.42 -37.55 -26.06
N ASP A 356 5.67 -37.39 -27.36
CA ASP A 356 6.88 -37.88 -28.06
C ASP A 356 8.09 -36.99 -27.85
N LYS A 357 7.98 -35.98 -26.98
CA LYS A 357 9.00 -34.94 -26.69
C LYS A 357 9.29 -34.00 -27.86
N SER A 358 8.49 -34.03 -28.92
CA SER A 358 8.55 -33.01 -29.98
C SER A 358 7.90 -31.71 -29.50
N TYR A 359 8.15 -30.63 -30.24
CA TYR A 359 7.56 -29.32 -29.95
C TYR A 359 6.43 -29.01 -30.92
N LYS A 360 5.38 -28.38 -30.41
CA LYS A 360 4.29 -27.82 -31.21
C LYS A 360 4.16 -26.34 -30.89
N GLY A 361 4.19 -25.49 -31.91
CA GLY A 361 3.99 -24.05 -31.75
C GLY A 361 4.71 -23.22 -32.83
N PRO A 362 4.47 -21.92 -32.85
CA PRO A 362 4.99 -21.05 -33.92
C PRO A 362 6.51 -20.91 -33.94
N ILE A 363 7.19 -21.20 -32.83
CA ILE A 363 8.64 -21.04 -32.68
C ILE A 363 9.41 -22.32 -33.08
N ASP A 364 8.80 -23.52 -33.04
CA ASP A 364 9.46 -24.82 -33.26
C ASP A 364 10.33 -24.86 -34.54
N LYS A 365 9.78 -24.43 -35.66
CA LYS A 365 10.47 -24.44 -36.97
C LYS A 365 11.74 -23.57 -37.05
N PHE A 366 11.99 -22.74 -36.04
CA PHE A 366 13.15 -21.85 -35.97
C PHE A 366 14.23 -22.36 -35.01
N ILE A 367 13.95 -23.46 -34.28
CA ILE A 367 14.93 -24.13 -33.44
C ILE A 367 15.49 -25.33 -34.24
N PRO A 368 16.78 -25.32 -34.59
CA PRO A 368 17.44 -26.46 -35.26
C PRO A 368 17.27 -27.75 -34.44
N ASP A 369 17.07 -28.88 -35.12
CA ASP A 369 16.81 -30.16 -34.42
C ASP A 369 17.94 -30.55 -33.49
N GLU A 370 19.20 -30.26 -33.85
CA GLU A 370 20.38 -30.46 -33.03
C GLU A 370 20.40 -29.64 -31.71
N LEU A 371 19.65 -28.54 -31.64
CA LEU A 371 19.57 -27.68 -30.45
C LEU A 371 18.35 -27.96 -29.57
N LYS A 372 17.41 -28.80 -29.99
CA LYS A 372 16.18 -29.07 -29.25
C LYS A 372 16.42 -29.71 -27.88
N GLU A 373 17.42 -30.59 -27.76
CA GLU A 373 17.76 -31.21 -26.49
C GLU A 373 18.49 -30.24 -25.56
N GLU A 374 19.37 -29.39 -26.11
CA GLU A 374 20.00 -28.28 -25.36
C GLU A 374 18.92 -27.36 -24.77
N PHE A 375 17.94 -26.97 -25.60
CA PHE A 375 16.84 -26.12 -25.15
C PHE A 375 15.98 -26.77 -24.04
N ARG A 376 15.66 -28.07 -24.22
CA ARG A 376 14.90 -28.81 -23.21
C ARG A 376 15.62 -28.82 -21.87
N SER A 377 16.91 -29.07 -21.86
CA SER A 377 17.75 -29.08 -20.66
C SER A 377 17.84 -27.68 -20.04
N LEU A 378 18.09 -26.64 -20.85
CA LEU A 378 18.21 -25.26 -20.41
C LEU A 378 16.94 -24.77 -19.73
N ALA A 379 15.78 -25.01 -20.35
CA ALA A 379 14.49 -24.54 -19.83
C ALA A 379 13.81 -25.55 -18.87
N GLY A 380 14.45 -26.70 -18.63
CA GLY A 380 13.91 -27.75 -17.77
C GLY A 380 12.54 -28.26 -18.25
N LEU A 381 12.36 -28.45 -19.56
CA LEU A 381 11.07 -28.78 -20.15
C LEU A 381 10.74 -30.27 -20.00
N GLU A 382 9.50 -30.53 -19.60
CA GLU A 382 8.91 -31.85 -19.49
C GLU A 382 7.72 -31.99 -20.45
N VAL A 383 7.29 -33.23 -20.71
CA VAL A 383 6.07 -33.52 -21.48
C VAL A 383 4.87 -32.85 -20.80
N GLY A 384 4.03 -32.15 -21.57
CA GLY A 384 2.89 -31.40 -21.06
C GLY A 384 3.20 -29.96 -20.65
N ASP A 385 4.46 -29.51 -20.77
CA ASP A 385 4.80 -28.12 -20.54
C ASP A 385 4.45 -27.24 -21.74
N THR A 386 3.98 -26.03 -21.45
CA THR A 386 3.91 -24.91 -22.40
C THR A 386 4.87 -23.83 -21.96
N ILE A 387 5.71 -23.33 -22.88
CA ILE A 387 6.66 -22.23 -22.63
C ILE A 387 6.34 -21.04 -23.52
N PHE A 388 6.33 -19.83 -22.94
CA PHE A 388 6.05 -18.56 -23.60
C PHE A 388 7.31 -17.71 -23.66
N PHE A 389 7.46 -16.89 -24.73
CA PHE A 389 8.67 -16.10 -25.00
C PHE A 389 8.36 -14.61 -25.13
N MET A 390 9.15 -13.80 -24.44
CA MET A 390 9.14 -12.34 -24.48
C MET A 390 10.52 -11.84 -24.92
N ALA A 391 10.57 -11.04 -25.97
CA ALA A 391 11.83 -10.56 -26.55
C ALA A 391 11.78 -9.07 -26.87
N ASP A 392 12.69 -8.31 -26.27
CA ASP A 392 12.92 -6.87 -26.52
C ASP A 392 14.31 -6.45 -25.99
N LYS A 393 14.54 -5.16 -25.80
CA LYS A 393 15.63 -4.64 -24.96
C LYS A 393 15.45 -5.16 -23.53
N GLU A 394 16.54 -5.28 -22.78
CA GLU A 394 16.55 -5.96 -21.49
C GLU A 394 15.46 -5.49 -20.53
N ASP A 395 15.35 -4.19 -20.27
CA ASP A 395 14.35 -3.62 -19.36
C ASP A 395 12.91 -3.93 -19.78
N ARG A 396 12.63 -3.83 -21.10
CA ARG A 396 11.31 -4.14 -21.65
C ARG A 396 11.02 -5.64 -21.63
N ALA A 397 12.01 -6.47 -21.91
CA ALA A 397 11.86 -7.92 -21.85
C ALA A 397 11.57 -8.40 -20.42
N ALA A 398 12.25 -7.83 -19.41
CA ALA A 398 11.97 -8.07 -18.01
C ALA A 398 10.54 -7.63 -17.63
N TYR A 399 10.16 -6.40 -17.98
CA TYR A 399 8.81 -5.89 -17.75
C TYR A 399 7.72 -6.77 -18.36
N TYR A 400 7.86 -7.13 -19.64
CA TYR A 400 6.89 -7.99 -20.32
C TYR A 400 6.79 -9.37 -19.67
N ALA A 401 7.94 -9.95 -19.31
CA ALA A 401 7.97 -11.24 -18.64
C ALA A 401 7.30 -11.19 -17.26
N GLY A 402 7.50 -10.13 -16.50
CA GLY A 402 6.82 -9.89 -15.23
C GLY A 402 5.30 -9.80 -15.38
N MET A 403 4.82 -9.05 -16.37
CA MET A 403 3.39 -8.92 -16.66
C MET A 403 2.77 -10.25 -17.12
N ILE A 404 3.43 -10.97 -18.03
CA ILE A 404 2.96 -12.31 -18.48
C ILE A 404 3.00 -13.32 -17.33
N ARG A 405 4.00 -13.26 -16.45
CA ARG A 405 4.09 -14.09 -15.25
C ARG A 405 2.88 -13.89 -14.34
N THR A 406 2.51 -12.64 -14.10
CA THR A 406 1.34 -12.29 -13.27
C THR A 406 0.05 -12.80 -13.91
N GLU A 407 -0.17 -12.49 -15.19
CA GLU A 407 -1.37 -12.94 -15.94
C GLU A 407 -1.51 -14.47 -15.96
N LEU A 408 -0.39 -15.19 -16.20
CA LEU A 408 -0.40 -16.66 -16.16
C LEU A 408 -0.73 -17.19 -14.76
N GLY A 409 -0.14 -16.63 -13.72
CA GLY A 409 -0.42 -17.02 -12.33
C GLY A 409 -1.88 -16.87 -11.95
N GLU A 410 -2.50 -15.76 -12.35
CA GLU A 410 -3.91 -15.48 -12.10
C GLU A 410 -4.84 -16.37 -12.94
N LYS A 411 -4.64 -16.43 -14.26
CA LYS A 411 -5.53 -17.16 -15.16
C LYS A 411 -5.49 -18.67 -14.99
N LEU A 412 -4.39 -19.21 -14.48
CA LEU A 412 -4.21 -20.63 -14.21
C LEU A 412 -4.44 -21.00 -12.73
N ASP A 413 -4.88 -20.03 -11.90
CA ASP A 413 -5.13 -20.20 -10.46
C ASP A 413 -3.92 -20.81 -9.71
N LEU A 414 -2.71 -20.34 -10.05
CA LEU A 414 -1.45 -20.84 -9.47
C LEU A 414 -1.01 -20.07 -8.24
N ILE A 415 -1.60 -18.91 -7.99
CA ILE A 415 -1.20 -18.03 -6.88
C ILE A 415 -1.65 -18.66 -5.56
N GLU A 416 -0.71 -18.86 -4.63
CA GLU A 416 -1.02 -19.37 -3.29
C GLU A 416 -2.06 -18.46 -2.61
N LYS A 417 -3.15 -19.07 -2.14
CA LYS A 417 -4.22 -18.36 -1.42
C LYS A 417 -3.93 -18.33 0.07
N ASP A 418 -4.59 -17.43 0.77
CA ASP A 418 -4.54 -17.32 2.23
C ASP A 418 -3.10 -17.26 2.78
N ALA A 419 -2.26 -16.44 2.15
CA ALA A 419 -0.87 -16.30 2.52
C ALA A 419 -0.34 -14.87 2.37
N TYR A 420 0.51 -14.46 3.30
CA TYR A 420 1.35 -13.28 3.22
C TYR A 420 2.80 -13.75 3.05
N ARG A 421 3.35 -13.55 1.85
CA ARG A 421 4.70 -13.97 1.48
C ARG A 421 5.62 -12.77 1.41
N PHE A 422 6.50 -12.69 2.40
CA PHE A 422 7.49 -11.62 2.53
C PHE A 422 8.81 -12.01 1.88
N CYS A 423 9.51 -11.02 1.34
CA CYS A 423 10.94 -11.08 1.02
C CYS A 423 11.57 -9.69 1.12
N TYR A 424 12.89 -9.67 1.23
CA TYR A 424 13.70 -8.50 0.95
C TYR A 424 14.13 -8.49 -0.50
N VAL A 425 14.15 -7.31 -1.09
CA VAL A 425 14.90 -7.04 -2.31
C VAL A 425 16.01 -6.06 -1.93
N ASN A 426 17.28 -6.42 -2.19
CA ASN A 426 18.44 -5.63 -1.82
C ASN A 426 19.40 -5.42 -3.01
N ASP A 427 20.56 -4.82 -2.73
CA ASP A 427 21.61 -4.59 -3.73
C ASP A 427 21.11 -3.82 -4.95
N PHE A 428 20.35 -2.76 -4.70
CA PHE A 428 19.94 -1.84 -5.75
C PHE A 428 21.14 -1.11 -6.35
N PRO A 429 21.13 -0.83 -7.67
CA PRO A 429 22.13 0.07 -8.25
C PRO A 429 22.04 1.45 -7.60
N MET A 430 23.18 2.05 -7.27
CA MET A 430 23.24 3.39 -6.69
C MET A 430 22.91 4.47 -7.70
N PHE A 431 23.38 4.27 -8.93
CA PHE A 431 23.24 5.21 -10.02
C PHE A 431 22.58 4.55 -11.23
N GLU A 432 21.87 5.38 -11.99
CA GLU A 432 21.31 5.00 -13.28
C GLU A 432 21.62 6.06 -14.33
N LYS A 433 21.51 5.69 -15.58
CA LYS A 433 21.67 6.59 -16.71
C LYS A 433 20.30 6.97 -17.24
N ASP A 434 19.98 8.25 -17.16
CA ASP A 434 18.74 8.77 -17.74
C ASP A 434 18.65 8.43 -19.23
N PRO A 435 17.57 7.80 -19.68
CA PRO A 435 17.44 7.33 -21.06
C PRO A 435 17.40 8.45 -22.10
N GLU A 436 16.97 9.66 -21.72
CA GLU A 436 16.84 10.83 -22.62
C GLU A 436 18.08 11.72 -22.56
N THR A 437 18.45 12.18 -21.37
CA THR A 437 19.56 13.13 -21.18
C THR A 437 20.94 12.46 -21.19
N LYS A 438 21.00 11.14 -20.98
CA LYS A 438 22.22 10.34 -20.81
C LYS A 438 23.06 10.73 -19.59
N GLN A 439 22.55 11.57 -18.71
CA GLN A 439 23.21 11.93 -17.48
C GLN A 439 23.11 10.80 -16.45
N ILE A 440 24.12 10.71 -15.58
CA ILE A 440 24.08 9.80 -14.42
C ILE A 440 23.35 10.50 -13.29
N GLY A 441 22.38 9.80 -12.70
CA GLY A 441 21.64 10.26 -11.52
C GLY A 441 21.54 9.15 -10.48
N PHE A 442 21.03 9.47 -9.30
CA PHE A 442 20.71 8.46 -8.30
C PHE A 442 19.48 7.65 -8.74
N THR A 443 19.54 6.34 -8.60
CA THR A 443 18.41 5.46 -8.93
C THR A 443 17.23 5.67 -7.95
N HIS A 444 17.53 5.81 -6.65
CA HIS A 444 16.55 5.96 -5.57
C HIS A 444 17.00 6.99 -4.54
N ASN A 445 17.26 6.56 -3.29
CA ASN A 445 17.62 7.46 -2.18
C ASN A 445 19.10 7.88 -2.25
N PRO A 446 19.39 9.18 -2.45
CA PRO A 446 20.77 9.69 -2.56
C PRO A 446 21.58 9.58 -1.26
N PHE A 447 20.91 9.33 -0.13
CA PHE A 447 21.57 9.20 1.18
C PHE A 447 21.94 7.76 1.55
N SER A 448 21.83 6.82 0.62
CA SER A 448 22.24 5.43 0.82
C SER A 448 23.76 5.32 0.78
N MET A 449 24.32 4.42 1.59
CA MET A 449 25.75 4.11 1.59
C MET A 449 26.09 3.26 0.36
N PRO A 450 27.06 3.66 -0.48
CA PRO A 450 27.56 2.82 -1.57
C PRO A 450 28.30 1.61 -1.03
N GLN A 451 28.12 0.46 -1.65
CA GLN A 451 28.93 -0.73 -1.36
C GLN A 451 30.37 -0.52 -1.83
N GLY A 452 31.32 -0.72 -0.91
CA GLY A 452 32.73 -0.41 -1.15
C GLY A 452 33.12 1.05 -0.87
N GLY A 453 32.19 1.89 -0.40
CA GLY A 453 32.47 3.23 0.10
C GLY A 453 33.16 4.16 -0.91
N LEU A 454 34.06 4.98 -0.42
CA LEU A 454 34.78 5.98 -1.23
C LEU A 454 35.68 5.35 -2.30
N GLU A 455 36.27 4.17 -2.05
CA GLU A 455 37.09 3.45 -3.00
C GLU A 455 36.28 3.06 -4.24
N ALA A 456 35.09 2.50 -4.04
CA ALA A 456 34.20 2.14 -5.15
C ALA A 456 33.79 3.37 -5.98
N LEU A 457 33.48 4.50 -5.34
CA LEU A 457 33.12 5.75 -6.02
C LEU A 457 34.27 6.34 -6.86
N ASN A 458 35.54 6.05 -6.50
CA ASN A 458 36.70 6.54 -7.23
C ASN A 458 37.17 5.60 -8.35
N GLU A 459 36.97 4.29 -8.21
CA GLU A 459 37.62 3.29 -9.05
C GLU A 459 36.67 2.53 -9.98
N LYS A 460 35.39 2.40 -9.62
CA LYS A 460 34.41 1.63 -10.42
C LYS A 460 33.64 2.51 -11.41
N ASP A 461 33.10 1.88 -12.45
CA ASP A 461 32.06 2.51 -13.24
C ASP A 461 30.85 2.82 -12.33
N PRO A 462 30.35 4.05 -12.33
CA PRO A 462 29.19 4.41 -11.50
C PRO A 462 27.99 3.49 -11.66
N LEU A 463 27.75 2.97 -12.87
CA LEU A 463 26.61 2.07 -13.14
C LEU A 463 26.79 0.65 -12.57
N GLU A 464 28.00 0.29 -12.11
CA GLU A 464 28.29 -0.98 -11.43
C GLU A 464 28.27 -0.88 -9.90
N ILE A 465 28.12 0.34 -9.36
CA ILE A 465 28.10 0.57 -7.92
C ILE A 465 26.71 0.25 -7.37
N LEU A 466 26.66 -0.66 -6.40
CA LEU A 466 25.45 -0.99 -5.66
C LEU A 466 25.36 -0.14 -4.38
N ALA A 467 24.15 0.11 -3.91
CA ALA A 467 23.88 0.75 -2.62
C ALA A 467 23.43 -0.30 -1.58
N TYR A 468 23.69 -0.04 -0.30
CA TYR A 468 23.05 -0.74 0.81
C TYR A 468 21.62 -0.24 0.97
N GLN A 469 20.83 -0.45 -0.07
CA GLN A 469 19.40 -0.14 -0.13
C GLN A 469 18.60 -1.43 -0.23
N TYR A 470 17.44 -1.44 0.39
CA TYR A 470 16.59 -2.62 0.47
C TYR A 470 15.12 -2.24 0.58
N ASP A 471 14.27 -3.07 -0.02
CA ASP A 471 12.82 -3.00 0.11
C ASP A 471 12.30 -4.26 0.78
N ILE A 472 11.21 -4.13 1.55
CA ILE A 472 10.39 -5.27 1.97
C ILE A 472 9.18 -5.35 1.04
N VAL A 473 9.01 -6.51 0.44
CA VAL A 473 7.90 -6.81 -0.44
C VAL A 473 7.01 -7.89 0.19
N CYS A 474 5.71 -7.69 0.15
CA CYS A 474 4.71 -8.68 0.54
C CYS A 474 3.69 -8.84 -0.58
N ASN A 475 3.53 -10.07 -1.10
CA ASN A 475 2.53 -10.37 -2.13
C ASN A 475 2.60 -9.45 -3.35
N GLY A 476 3.80 -9.09 -3.79
CA GLY A 476 3.99 -8.18 -4.93
C GLY A 476 3.81 -6.69 -4.63
N VAL A 477 3.56 -6.34 -3.36
CA VAL A 477 3.43 -4.95 -2.91
C VAL A 477 4.67 -4.56 -2.11
N GLU A 478 5.33 -3.46 -2.50
CA GLU A 478 6.37 -2.81 -1.70
C GLU A 478 5.75 -2.25 -0.42
N LEU A 479 6.04 -2.89 0.70
CA LEU A 479 5.59 -2.39 2.01
C LEU A 479 6.52 -1.36 2.61
N SER A 480 7.81 -1.46 2.36
CA SER A 480 8.81 -0.59 2.95
C SER A 480 10.00 -0.44 2.04
N SER A 481 10.60 0.74 2.05
CA SER A 481 11.95 0.98 1.55
C SER A 481 12.85 1.44 2.69
N GLY A 482 14.14 1.11 2.61
CA GLY A 482 15.14 1.45 3.61
C GLY A 482 16.55 1.46 3.06
N ALA A 483 17.49 1.92 3.87
CA ALA A 483 18.91 1.89 3.52
C ALA A 483 19.80 1.96 4.78
N VAL A 484 21.01 1.45 4.67
CA VAL A 484 22.13 1.95 5.48
C VAL A 484 22.48 3.33 4.93
N ARG A 485 22.55 4.33 5.83
CA ARG A 485 22.72 5.72 5.40
C ARG A 485 24.20 6.05 5.23
N ASN A 486 24.45 6.88 4.24
CA ASN A 486 25.74 7.54 4.16
C ASN A 486 25.85 8.57 5.30
N HIS A 487 26.88 8.46 6.10
CA HIS A 487 27.22 9.34 7.24
C HIS A 487 28.61 9.97 7.09
N ASP A 488 29.30 9.67 6.00
CA ASP A 488 30.64 10.17 5.68
C ASP A 488 30.55 11.32 4.65
N MET A 489 31.15 12.45 5.02
CA MET A 489 31.15 13.65 4.19
C MET A 489 31.88 13.48 2.85
N GLN A 490 32.99 12.73 2.83
CA GLN A 490 33.76 12.54 1.59
C GLN A 490 32.99 11.68 0.60
N ILE A 491 32.33 10.63 1.13
CA ILE A 491 31.44 9.77 0.34
C ILE A 491 30.25 10.57 -0.18
N MET A 492 29.64 11.43 0.68
CA MET A 492 28.50 12.25 0.28
C MET A 492 28.85 13.20 -0.88
N VAL A 493 29.93 13.97 -0.73
CA VAL A 493 30.38 14.91 -1.76
C VAL A 493 30.68 14.17 -3.07
N LYS A 494 31.42 13.05 -3.00
CA LYS A 494 31.81 12.28 -4.18
C LYS A 494 30.61 11.65 -4.90
N ALA A 495 29.65 11.10 -4.16
CA ALA A 495 28.45 10.52 -4.75
C ALA A 495 27.59 11.58 -5.48
N PHE A 496 27.43 12.76 -4.88
CA PHE A 496 26.69 13.87 -5.52
C PHE A 496 27.44 14.45 -6.71
N GLU A 497 28.78 14.52 -6.69
CA GLU A 497 29.60 14.91 -7.84
C GLU A 497 29.36 13.99 -9.05
N ILE A 498 29.33 12.66 -8.82
CA ILE A 498 29.03 11.65 -9.85
C ILE A 498 27.63 11.86 -10.44
N ALA A 499 26.64 12.20 -9.61
CA ALA A 499 25.28 12.52 -10.04
C ALA A 499 25.13 13.93 -10.66
N GLY A 500 26.23 14.64 -10.89
CA GLY A 500 26.24 15.96 -11.56
C GLY A 500 25.90 17.14 -10.67
N TYR A 501 25.95 16.98 -9.35
CA TYR A 501 25.75 18.08 -8.40
C TYR A 501 27.09 18.55 -7.85
N ASP A 502 27.33 19.85 -7.88
CA ASP A 502 28.47 20.45 -7.19
C ASP A 502 28.21 20.58 -5.67
N GLU A 503 29.30 20.82 -4.91
CA GLU A 503 29.22 20.92 -3.44
C GLU A 503 28.37 22.10 -2.97
N GLU A 504 28.26 23.19 -3.75
CA GLU A 504 27.42 24.33 -3.42
C GLU A 504 25.94 23.99 -3.52
N VAL A 505 25.55 23.18 -4.52
CA VAL A 505 24.19 22.64 -4.62
C VAL A 505 23.89 21.72 -3.42
N LEU A 506 24.85 20.86 -3.04
CA LEU A 506 24.73 20.00 -1.86
C LEU A 506 24.50 20.81 -0.58
N LYS A 507 25.30 21.85 -0.35
CA LYS A 507 25.17 22.77 0.79
C LYS A 507 23.82 23.51 0.78
N SER A 508 23.34 23.91 -0.38
CA SER A 508 22.08 24.65 -0.49
C SER A 508 20.84 23.78 -0.28
N LYS A 509 20.82 22.57 -0.82
CA LYS A 509 19.68 21.65 -0.75
C LYS A 509 19.66 20.78 0.50
N PHE A 510 20.82 20.32 0.97
CA PHE A 510 20.99 19.39 2.07
C PHE A 510 21.90 19.93 3.19
N GLY A 511 21.95 21.26 3.32
CA GLY A 511 22.86 21.96 4.23
C GLY A 511 22.79 21.47 5.69
N ALA A 512 21.62 21.04 6.15
CA ALA A 512 21.46 20.49 7.50
C ALA A 512 22.27 19.21 7.71
N LEU A 513 22.14 18.24 6.79
CA LEU A 513 22.92 16.99 6.84
C LEU A 513 24.40 17.23 6.54
N TYR A 514 24.69 18.05 5.53
CA TYR A 514 26.06 18.45 5.20
C TYR A 514 26.80 19.02 6.41
N ASN A 515 26.16 19.92 7.15
CA ASN A 515 26.75 20.50 8.35
C ASN A 515 26.84 19.48 9.51
N ALA A 516 25.78 18.71 9.72
CA ALA A 516 25.73 17.75 10.83
C ALA A 516 26.80 16.65 10.72
N PHE A 517 27.05 16.13 9.51
CA PHE A 517 28.05 15.08 9.31
C PHE A 517 29.49 15.52 9.53
N GLN A 518 29.75 16.82 9.64
CA GLN A 518 31.05 17.34 10.07
C GLN A 518 31.32 17.17 11.56
N PHE A 519 30.31 16.81 12.37
CA PHE A 519 30.39 16.74 13.83
C PHE A 519 30.23 15.31 14.37
N GLY A 520 30.76 14.30 13.66
CA GLY A 520 30.82 12.94 14.14
C GLY A 520 29.50 12.20 14.09
N ALA A 521 28.90 12.13 12.90
CA ALA A 521 27.71 11.32 12.66
C ALA A 521 27.99 9.82 12.87
N PRO A 522 27.15 9.08 13.62
CA PRO A 522 27.31 7.64 13.77
C PRO A 522 26.90 6.91 12.47
N PRO A 523 27.39 5.68 12.23
CA PRO A 523 26.74 4.79 11.28
C PRO A 523 25.28 4.61 11.66
N HIS A 524 24.35 4.70 10.72
CA HIS A 524 22.92 4.56 11.00
C HIS A 524 22.17 3.98 9.82
N ALA A 525 21.04 3.36 10.11
CA ALA A 525 20.21 2.67 9.13
C ALA A 525 18.76 2.62 9.59
N GLY A 526 17.84 2.53 8.65
CA GLY A 526 16.42 2.45 8.96
C GLY A 526 15.56 2.13 7.75
N MET A 527 14.25 2.09 7.98
CA MET A 527 13.24 1.86 6.95
C MET A 527 11.90 2.51 7.34
N ALA A 528 10.96 2.51 6.40
CA ALA A 528 9.68 3.17 6.57
C ALA A 528 8.52 2.36 5.99
N PRO A 529 8.03 1.30 6.70
CA PRO A 529 6.86 0.55 6.28
C PRO A 529 5.60 1.41 6.12
N GLY A 530 4.94 1.30 4.96
CA GLY A 530 3.70 2.01 4.65
C GLY A 530 2.51 1.44 5.41
N ILE A 531 1.93 2.20 6.33
CA ILE A 531 0.80 1.76 7.17
C ILE A 531 -0.43 1.49 6.31
N ASP A 532 -0.74 2.39 5.39
CA ASP A 532 -1.91 2.26 4.53
C ASP A 532 -1.88 0.98 3.68
N ARG A 533 -0.70 0.64 3.12
CA ARG A 533 -0.51 -0.60 2.36
C ARG A 533 -0.61 -1.85 3.24
N MET A 534 -0.08 -1.82 4.48
CA MET A 534 -0.26 -2.92 5.43
C MET A 534 -1.74 -3.17 5.72
N ILE A 535 -2.49 -2.11 6.01
CA ILE A 535 -3.93 -2.22 6.30
C ILE A 535 -4.68 -2.75 5.07
N MET A 536 -4.39 -2.22 3.88
CA MET A 536 -4.99 -2.67 2.62
C MET A 536 -4.80 -4.18 2.40
N LEU A 537 -3.59 -4.71 2.62
CA LEU A 537 -3.32 -6.15 2.52
C LEU A 537 -4.08 -6.96 3.58
N LEU A 538 -4.05 -6.52 4.84
CA LEU A 538 -4.68 -7.24 5.96
C LEU A 538 -6.21 -7.24 5.88
N THR A 539 -6.82 -6.22 5.28
CA THR A 539 -8.27 -6.13 5.06
C THR A 539 -8.71 -6.69 3.71
N ASN A 540 -7.74 -7.12 2.87
CA ASN A 540 -7.98 -7.60 1.51
C ASN A 540 -8.78 -6.60 0.65
N GLU A 541 -8.51 -5.31 0.82
CA GLU A 541 -9.11 -4.25 0.00
C GLU A 541 -8.26 -4.00 -1.25
N GLU A 542 -8.92 -3.86 -2.39
CA GLU A 542 -8.25 -3.62 -3.69
C GLU A 542 -7.81 -2.16 -3.86
N ASN A 543 -8.39 -1.25 -3.07
CA ASN A 543 -8.15 0.18 -3.17
C ASN A 543 -7.75 0.76 -1.80
N ILE A 544 -6.59 1.39 -1.74
CA ILE A 544 -6.03 1.98 -0.51
C ILE A 544 -6.96 3.04 0.13
N ARG A 545 -7.82 3.69 -0.66
CA ARG A 545 -8.79 4.69 -0.15
C ARG A 545 -9.87 4.08 0.74
N GLU A 546 -10.10 2.76 0.67
CA GLU A 546 -11.04 2.07 1.55
C GLU A 546 -10.55 1.98 3.00
N VAL A 547 -9.24 2.11 3.21
CA VAL A 547 -8.61 2.03 4.55
C VAL A 547 -8.22 3.39 5.14
N ILE A 548 -8.62 4.48 4.47
CA ILE A 548 -8.41 5.87 4.91
C ILE A 548 -9.77 6.50 5.25
N ALA A 549 -9.87 7.15 6.41
CA ALA A 549 -11.14 7.72 6.87
C ALA A 549 -11.70 8.78 5.90
N PHE A 550 -10.87 9.72 5.50
CA PHE A 550 -11.23 10.82 4.60
C PHE A 550 -10.18 10.94 3.49
N PRO A 551 -10.17 10.03 2.49
CA PRO A 551 -9.19 10.06 1.42
C PRO A 551 -9.53 11.12 0.38
N MET A 552 -8.52 11.62 -0.31
CA MET A 552 -8.73 12.35 -1.56
C MET A 552 -9.24 11.41 -2.66
N SER A 553 -9.96 11.98 -3.64
CA SER A 553 -10.35 11.28 -4.86
C SER A 553 -9.14 10.91 -5.72
N GLY A 554 -9.35 10.10 -6.76
CA GLY A 554 -8.30 9.79 -7.74
C GLY A 554 -7.74 11.00 -8.49
N THR A 555 -8.41 12.15 -8.44
CA THR A 555 -7.98 13.43 -9.01
C THR A 555 -7.40 14.39 -7.97
N ALA A 556 -6.96 13.87 -6.81
CA ALA A 556 -6.38 14.64 -5.70
C ALA A 556 -7.29 15.77 -5.16
N GLN A 557 -8.60 15.46 -5.01
CA GLN A 557 -9.59 16.40 -4.47
C GLN A 557 -10.26 15.81 -3.23
N ASP A 558 -10.40 16.62 -2.18
CA ASP A 558 -11.36 16.36 -1.10
C ASP A 558 -12.74 16.81 -1.55
N LEU A 559 -13.55 15.86 -2.01
CA LEU A 559 -14.91 16.12 -2.53
C LEU A 559 -15.91 16.50 -1.43
N MET A 560 -15.59 16.20 -0.18
CA MET A 560 -16.46 16.48 0.98
C MET A 560 -16.26 17.91 1.50
N CYS A 561 -15.00 18.31 1.73
CA CYS A 561 -14.66 19.63 2.24
C CYS A 561 -14.33 20.65 1.14
N GLY A 562 -14.20 20.21 -0.12
CA GLY A 562 -13.98 21.06 -1.27
C GLY A 562 -12.53 21.58 -1.38
N ALA A 563 -11.54 20.72 -1.09
CA ALA A 563 -10.14 21.06 -1.32
C ALA A 563 -9.61 20.37 -2.60
N PRO A 564 -8.72 21.03 -3.39
CA PRO A 564 -8.27 22.41 -3.25
C PRO A 564 -9.38 23.43 -3.57
N ASN A 565 -9.32 24.61 -2.96
CA ASN A 565 -10.31 25.66 -3.13
C ASN A 565 -9.62 27.00 -3.43
N GLU A 566 -10.38 27.95 -3.98
CA GLU A 566 -9.93 29.31 -4.21
C GLU A 566 -9.64 30.01 -2.88
N VAL A 567 -8.66 30.90 -2.92
CA VAL A 567 -8.31 31.78 -1.81
C VAL A 567 -8.59 33.25 -2.20
N THR A 568 -8.84 34.11 -1.23
CA THR A 568 -9.13 35.50 -1.48
C THR A 568 -7.88 36.26 -1.93
N GLU A 569 -8.08 37.35 -2.69
CA GLU A 569 -6.99 38.25 -3.11
C GLU A 569 -6.22 38.80 -1.90
N GLN A 570 -6.89 39.03 -0.77
CA GLN A 570 -6.24 39.47 0.47
C GLN A 570 -5.27 38.38 0.98
N GLN A 571 -5.67 37.10 1.01
CA GLN A 571 -4.80 35.99 1.42
C GLN A 571 -3.59 35.86 0.49
N LEU A 572 -3.78 36.03 -0.83
CA LEU A 572 -2.68 36.03 -1.79
C LEU A 572 -1.67 37.17 -1.53
N ARG A 573 -2.17 38.38 -1.26
CA ARG A 573 -1.33 39.53 -0.91
C ARG A 573 -0.56 39.33 0.39
N GLU A 574 -1.18 38.75 1.41
CA GLU A 574 -0.54 38.49 2.70
C GLU A 574 0.65 37.50 2.58
N VAL A 575 0.59 36.58 1.63
CA VAL A 575 1.68 35.64 1.36
C VAL A 575 2.56 36.05 0.17
N HIS A 576 2.37 37.26 -0.36
CA HIS A 576 3.16 37.87 -1.42
C HIS A 576 3.19 37.11 -2.75
N ILE A 577 2.11 36.44 -3.12
CA ILE A 577 1.98 35.70 -4.39
C ILE A 577 0.83 36.21 -5.23
N LYS A 578 0.84 35.88 -6.52
CA LYS A 578 -0.22 36.17 -7.48
C LYS A 578 -0.44 34.94 -8.36
N VAL A 579 -1.71 34.58 -8.59
CA VAL A 579 -2.06 33.57 -9.60
C VAL A 579 -1.68 34.11 -10.98
N ARG A 580 -1.07 33.30 -11.81
CA ARG A 580 -0.80 33.59 -13.22
C ARG A 580 -1.91 32.98 -14.05
N ASP A 581 -2.34 33.70 -15.09
CA ASP A 581 -3.31 33.25 -16.09
C ASP A 581 -2.72 32.08 -16.91
#